data_c4fd535bcc189a1275702903cffc9008
#
_entry.id   c4fd535bcc189a1275702903cffc9008
#
_cell.length_a   1.000
_cell.length_b   1.000
_cell.length_c   1.000
_cell.angle_alpha   90.00
_cell.angle_beta   90.00
_cell.angle_gamma   90.00
#
_symmetry.space_group_name_H-M   'P 1'
#
loop_
_entity.id
_entity.type
_entity.pdbx_description
1 polymer ?
#
loop_
_entity_poly.entity_id
_entity_poly.type
_entity_poly.pdbx_seq_one_letter_code
_entity_poly.pdbx_strand_id
1 'polypeptide(L)'
;MNPALRTSATGMMAQQLRTEVIANNLANVNTTGFKRSRASFEDLLYQTVQGAAVVGNPDTNTIPAVQVGRGTRLAAVQRLHSQGPVEQTSRPLDLAIEGEGFFQVQLPSGALAYTRDGSFGISDTGTLITSNGYAVVPVIKIPTDATEITISSTGKVSVSQSVTQVDKTELGQLELARFMNPSGLQALGENLFAETPASGQPTVGFPSEEGMGRILQGHLEGSNVEIVQEMVDMITSM
;
A
#
# COMPACT_ATOMS: atom_id res chain seq x y z
N MET A 1 34.63 -19.67 -13.93
CA MET A 1 34.19 -19.17 -12.61
C MET A 1 33.60 -20.33 -11.82
N ASN A 2 33.97 -20.46 -10.54
CA ASN A 2 33.45 -21.53 -9.69
C ASN A 2 31.94 -21.35 -9.45
N PRO A 3 31.08 -22.35 -9.75
CA PRO A 3 29.63 -22.28 -9.56
C PRO A 3 29.23 -21.91 -8.13
N ALA A 4 29.96 -22.42 -7.12
CA ALA A 4 29.73 -22.14 -5.71
C ALA A 4 29.86 -20.65 -5.36
N LEU A 5 30.85 -19.95 -5.94
CA LEU A 5 31.00 -18.51 -5.72
C LEU A 5 29.83 -17.70 -6.29
N ARG A 6 29.28 -18.12 -7.42
CA ARG A 6 28.08 -17.47 -8.00
C ARG A 6 26.84 -17.68 -7.13
N THR A 7 26.63 -18.90 -6.66
CA THR A 7 25.53 -19.22 -5.75
C THR A 7 25.60 -18.42 -4.45
N SER A 8 26.82 -18.34 -3.86
CA SER A 8 27.02 -17.51 -2.65
C SER A 8 26.80 -16.03 -2.91
N ALA A 9 27.24 -15.51 -4.06
CA ALA A 9 27.03 -14.11 -4.43
C ALA A 9 25.53 -13.78 -4.59
N THR A 10 24.75 -14.67 -5.23
CA THR A 10 23.29 -14.47 -5.35
C THR A 10 22.58 -14.51 -4.01
N GLY A 11 23.01 -15.38 -3.09
CA GLY A 11 22.49 -15.43 -1.72
C GLY A 11 22.77 -14.15 -0.93
N MET A 12 24.00 -13.63 -1.01
CA MET A 12 24.36 -12.36 -0.35
C MET A 12 23.57 -11.17 -0.92
N MET A 13 23.41 -11.09 -2.25
CA MET A 13 22.58 -10.06 -2.87
C MET A 13 21.12 -10.16 -2.43
N ALA A 14 20.57 -11.36 -2.30
CA ALA A 14 19.21 -11.58 -1.83
C ALA A 14 19.04 -11.10 -0.37
N GLN A 15 20.00 -11.40 0.52
CA GLN A 15 19.97 -10.93 1.91
C GLN A 15 20.12 -9.41 2.01
N GLN A 16 21.03 -8.83 1.22
CA GLN A 16 21.18 -7.37 1.17
C GLN A 16 19.84 -6.70 0.79
N LEU A 17 19.20 -7.17 -0.27
CA LEU A 17 17.94 -6.60 -0.75
C LEU A 17 16.80 -6.79 0.25
N ARG A 18 16.76 -7.94 0.94
CA ARG A 18 15.83 -8.18 2.05
C ARG A 18 16.03 -7.16 3.17
N THR A 19 17.28 -6.92 3.56
CA THR A 19 17.63 -5.94 4.60
C THR A 19 17.24 -4.52 4.18
N GLU A 20 17.45 -4.14 2.92
CA GLU A 20 17.02 -2.84 2.38
C GLU A 20 15.50 -2.65 2.44
N VAL A 21 14.72 -3.68 2.11
CA VAL A 21 13.25 -3.64 2.20
C VAL A 21 12.80 -3.51 3.65
N ILE A 22 13.39 -4.27 4.58
CA ILE A 22 13.09 -4.19 6.02
C ILE A 22 13.44 -2.80 6.56
N ALA A 23 14.61 -2.26 6.21
CA ALA A 23 15.03 -0.93 6.62
C ALA A 23 14.07 0.16 6.11
N ASN A 24 13.58 0.03 4.88
CA ASN A 24 12.58 0.94 4.33
C ASN A 24 11.25 0.84 5.08
N ASN A 25 10.78 -0.37 5.42
CA ASN A 25 9.57 -0.55 6.22
C ASN A 25 9.73 0.11 7.60
N LEU A 26 10.86 -0.13 8.26
CA LEU A 26 11.13 0.42 9.59
C LEU A 26 11.22 1.95 9.58
N ALA A 27 11.85 2.53 8.56
CA ALA A 27 11.94 3.99 8.40
C ALA A 27 10.55 4.64 8.24
N ASN A 28 9.58 3.91 7.68
CA ASN A 28 8.23 4.41 7.40
C ASN A 28 7.16 3.91 8.39
N VAL A 29 7.57 3.43 9.57
CA VAL A 29 6.63 2.93 10.58
C VAL A 29 5.67 4.02 11.09
N ASN A 30 6.12 5.26 11.17
CA ASN A 30 5.33 6.41 11.61
C ASN A 30 4.71 7.20 10.44
N THR A 31 4.81 6.70 9.20
CA THR A 31 4.26 7.37 8.03
C THR A 31 2.80 6.97 7.85
N THR A 32 1.88 7.95 7.83
CA THR A 32 0.44 7.73 7.64
C THR A 32 0.15 7.07 6.29
N GLY A 33 -0.73 6.07 6.28
CA GLY A 33 -1.12 5.37 5.06
C GLY A 33 -0.02 4.52 4.41
N PHE A 34 1.15 4.39 5.02
CA PHE A 34 2.24 3.56 4.48
C PHE A 34 1.86 2.08 4.50
N LYS A 35 2.25 1.37 3.45
CA LYS A 35 2.03 -0.06 3.30
C LYS A 35 3.35 -0.81 3.23
N ARG A 36 3.50 -1.80 4.12
CA ARG A 36 4.65 -2.68 4.24
C ARG A 36 4.97 -3.35 2.91
N SER A 37 6.25 -3.35 2.55
CA SER A 37 6.77 -4.08 1.40
C SER A 37 7.39 -5.40 1.83
N ARG A 38 7.26 -6.44 1.01
CA ARG A 38 7.87 -7.75 1.22
C ARG A 38 8.59 -8.22 -0.04
N ALA A 39 9.87 -8.57 0.09
CA ALA A 39 10.64 -9.21 -0.96
C ALA A 39 10.32 -10.71 -1.00
N SER A 40 10.05 -11.22 -2.20
CA SER A 40 9.86 -12.64 -2.47
C SER A 40 11.00 -13.13 -3.35
N PHE A 41 11.59 -14.27 -2.99
CA PHE A 41 12.71 -14.87 -3.69
C PHE A 41 12.27 -16.21 -4.28
N GLU A 42 12.89 -16.58 -5.39
CA GLU A 42 12.72 -17.89 -6.01
C GLU A 42 14.08 -18.51 -6.31
N ASP A 43 14.11 -19.80 -6.39
CA ASP A 43 15.30 -20.55 -6.74
C ASP A 43 15.56 -20.50 -8.26
N LEU A 44 16.81 -20.66 -8.63
CA LEU A 44 17.22 -20.78 -10.02
C LEU A 44 17.23 -22.25 -10.45
N LEU A 45 17.21 -22.48 -11.77
CA LEU A 45 17.24 -23.80 -12.37
C LEU A 45 18.31 -24.72 -11.75
N TYR A 46 17.90 -25.96 -11.50
CA TYR A 46 18.80 -27.00 -11.03
C TYR A 46 19.60 -27.59 -12.18
N GLN A 47 20.86 -27.86 -11.93
CA GLN A 47 21.72 -28.63 -12.83
C GLN A 47 21.71 -30.10 -12.39
N THR A 48 21.26 -30.99 -13.26
CA THR A 48 21.34 -32.42 -13.01
C THR A 48 22.78 -32.88 -13.28
N VAL A 49 23.45 -33.32 -12.23
CA VAL A 49 24.81 -33.86 -12.29
C VAL A 49 24.76 -35.34 -12.65
N GLN A 50 23.77 -36.06 -12.13
CA GLN A 50 23.55 -37.45 -12.42
C GLN A 50 22.05 -37.69 -12.58
N GLY A 51 21.67 -38.26 -13.74
CA GLY A 51 20.28 -38.64 -14.00
C GLY A 51 19.82 -39.79 -13.12
N ALA A 52 18.51 -39.89 -12.92
CA ALA A 52 17.92 -41.07 -12.30
C ALA A 52 18.27 -42.31 -13.16
N ALA A 53 18.81 -43.34 -12.55
CA ALA A 53 19.13 -44.60 -13.20
C ALA A 53 18.46 -45.78 -12.49
N VAL A 54 17.91 -46.71 -13.23
CA VAL A 54 17.43 -47.98 -12.72
C VAL A 54 18.59 -48.97 -12.86
N VAL A 55 19.09 -49.41 -11.69
CA VAL A 55 20.17 -50.41 -11.66
C VAL A 55 19.59 -51.74 -11.31
N GLY A 56 19.54 -52.62 -12.32
CA GLY A 56 19.10 -54.03 -12.08
C GLY A 56 17.65 -54.30 -12.41
N ASN A 57 17.17 -55.49 -12.06
CA ASN A 57 15.83 -56.03 -12.34
C ASN A 57 14.69 -55.09 -11.83
N PRO A 58 13.46 -55.23 -12.40
CA PRO A 58 12.34 -54.32 -12.08
C PRO A 58 11.94 -54.15 -10.60
N ASP A 59 12.47 -55.00 -9.73
CA ASP A 59 12.23 -54.89 -8.27
C ASP A 59 13.37 -54.25 -7.46
N THR A 60 14.39 -53.63 -8.12
CA THR A 60 15.56 -53.09 -7.43
C THR A 60 15.64 -51.55 -7.54
N ASN A 61 15.97 -50.97 -6.43
CA ASN A 61 16.13 -49.53 -6.09
C ASN A 61 16.51 -48.61 -7.23
N THR A 62 15.64 -47.65 -7.50
CA THR A 62 15.95 -46.48 -8.34
C THR A 62 16.94 -45.57 -7.62
N ILE A 63 18.06 -45.23 -8.26
CA ILE A 63 18.97 -44.19 -7.77
C ILE A 63 18.35 -42.82 -8.11
N PRO A 64 18.05 -41.99 -7.09
CA PRO A 64 17.50 -40.66 -7.35
C PRO A 64 18.50 -39.77 -8.11
N ALA A 65 17.99 -38.89 -8.94
CA ALA A 65 18.81 -37.90 -9.66
C ALA A 65 19.51 -36.96 -8.66
N VAL A 66 20.81 -36.72 -8.89
CA VAL A 66 21.59 -35.72 -8.13
C VAL A 66 21.46 -34.39 -8.86
N GLN A 67 20.76 -33.44 -8.22
CA GLN A 67 20.55 -32.11 -8.74
C GLN A 67 21.18 -31.07 -7.83
N VAL A 68 21.84 -30.06 -8.42
CA VAL A 68 22.48 -28.96 -7.72
C VAL A 68 21.85 -27.64 -8.16
N GLY A 69 21.32 -26.87 -7.17
CA GLY A 69 20.74 -25.55 -7.40
C GLY A 69 21.80 -24.51 -7.77
N ARG A 70 21.42 -23.51 -8.54
CA ARG A 70 22.33 -22.43 -9.02
C ARG A 70 22.16 -21.11 -8.27
N GLY A 71 21.46 -21.09 -7.15
CA GLY A 71 21.24 -19.92 -6.31
C GLY A 71 19.81 -19.41 -6.34
N THR A 72 19.65 -18.15 -5.96
CA THR A 72 18.35 -17.47 -5.83
C THR A 72 18.29 -16.22 -6.67
N ARG A 73 17.08 -15.78 -7.00
CA ARG A 73 16.79 -14.45 -7.57
C ARG A 73 15.63 -13.78 -6.87
N LEU A 74 15.60 -12.45 -6.95
CA LEU A 74 14.43 -11.69 -6.55
C LEU A 74 13.31 -11.96 -7.55
N ALA A 75 12.16 -12.44 -7.07
CA ALA A 75 10.96 -12.61 -7.88
C ALA A 75 10.16 -11.31 -7.95
N ALA A 76 9.88 -10.70 -6.80
CA ALA A 76 9.13 -9.46 -6.70
C ALA A 76 9.34 -8.79 -5.35
N VAL A 77 9.12 -7.47 -5.30
CA VAL A 77 8.87 -6.72 -4.06
C VAL A 77 7.40 -6.28 -4.09
N GLN A 78 6.57 -6.91 -3.28
CA GLN A 78 5.14 -6.66 -3.24
C GLN A 78 4.78 -5.82 -2.02
N ARG A 79 3.83 -4.89 -2.19
CA ARG A 79 3.21 -4.16 -1.10
C ARG A 79 2.00 -4.93 -0.56
N LEU A 80 1.91 -4.98 0.76
CA LEU A 80 0.79 -5.59 1.47
C LEU A 80 -0.20 -4.49 1.83
N HIS A 81 -1.34 -4.46 1.16
CA HIS A 81 -2.39 -3.47 1.36
C HIS A 81 -3.36 -3.83 2.50
N SER A 82 -2.90 -4.62 3.49
CA SER A 82 -3.67 -4.81 4.72
C SER A 82 -3.85 -3.47 5.45
N GLN A 83 -4.97 -3.33 6.14
CA GLN A 83 -5.26 -2.13 6.91
C GLN A 83 -4.30 -1.99 8.09
N GLY A 84 -3.79 -0.79 8.31
CA GLY A 84 -3.01 -0.42 9.48
C GLY A 84 -3.91 -0.07 10.68
N PRO A 85 -3.34 0.17 11.86
CA PRO A 85 -4.10 0.69 13.01
C PRO A 85 -4.70 2.04 12.67
N VAL A 86 -5.93 2.26 13.10
CA VAL A 86 -6.63 3.55 12.96
C VAL A 86 -6.48 4.32 14.25
N GLU A 87 -5.85 5.48 14.20
CA GLU A 87 -5.58 6.34 15.34
C GLU A 87 -6.50 7.55 15.31
N GLN A 88 -7.07 7.89 16.47
CA GLN A 88 -7.91 9.07 16.62
C GLN A 88 -7.04 10.32 16.74
N THR A 89 -7.35 11.32 15.92
CA THR A 89 -6.71 12.63 15.94
C THR A 89 -7.72 13.71 16.36
N SER A 90 -7.22 14.89 16.69
CA SER A 90 -8.09 16.03 17.07
C SER A 90 -8.45 16.92 15.87
N ARG A 91 -8.03 16.56 14.66
CA ARG A 91 -8.23 17.40 13.46
C ARG A 91 -9.47 16.94 12.69
N PRO A 92 -10.40 17.82 12.38
CA PRO A 92 -11.65 17.46 11.68
C PRO A 92 -11.44 17.07 10.21
N LEU A 93 -10.28 17.41 9.62
CA LEU A 93 -9.93 17.10 8.23
C LEU A 93 -9.10 15.82 8.09
N ASP A 94 -8.74 15.18 9.20
CA ASP A 94 -8.08 13.89 9.15
C ASP A 94 -9.12 12.81 8.92
N LEU A 95 -8.96 12.04 7.84
CA LEU A 95 -9.91 11.05 7.39
C LEU A 95 -9.24 9.68 7.26
N ALA A 96 -9.79 8.66 7.87
CA ALA A 96 -9.36 7.29 7.64
C ALA A 96 -10.42 6.51 6.88
N ILE A 97 -9.98 5.57 6.04
CA ILE A 97 -10.86 4.60 5.39
C ILE A 97 -10.80 3.31 6.21
N GLU A 98 -11.94 2.88 6.74
CA GLU A 98 -12.07 1.57 7.38
C GLU A 98 -12.63 0.58 6.35
N GLY A 99 -11.78 -0.35 5.90
CA GLY A 99 -12.07 -1.30 4.83
C GLY A 99 -11.28 -1.02 3.55
N GLU A 100 -11.77 -1.51 2.41
CA GLU A 100 -11.14 -1.37 1.11
C GLU A 100 -11.46 -0.02 0.45
N GLY A 101 -10.48 0.57 -0.25
CA GLY A 101 -10.64 1.80 -1.04
C GLY A 101 -9.41 2.69 -0.92
N PHE A 102 -9.35 3.71 -1.76
CA PHE A 102 -8.31 4.73 -1.79
C PHE A 102 -8.96 6.08 -2.06
N PHE A 103 -8.43 7.13 -1.50
CA PHE A 103 -8.78 8.49 -1.90
C PHE A 103 -8.20 8.78 -3.27
N GLN A 104 -8.93 9.52 -4.08
CA GLN A 104 -8.47 9.97 -5.39
C GLN A 104 -7.92 11.38 -5.27
N VAL A 105 -6.76 11.62 -5.85
CA VAL A 105 -6.11 12.93 -5.89
C VAL A 105 -5.68 13.26 -7.31
N GLN A 106 -5.73 14.53 -7.68
CA GLN A 106 -5.32 15.00 -8.97
C GLN A 106 -3.91 15.59 -8.89
N LEU A 107 -3.00 15.03 -9.67
CA LEU A 107 -1.64 15.55 -9.83
C LEU A 107 -1.63 16.82 -10.69
N PRO A 108 -0.59 17.67 -10.58
CA PRO A 108 -0.43 18.85 -11.44
C PRO A 108 -0.37 18.52 -12.93
N SER A 109 -0.01 17.30 -13.29
CA SER A 109 -0.03 16.80 -14.67
C SER A 109 -1.43 16.53 -15.20
N GLY A 110 -2.47 16.61 -14.35
CA GLY A 110 -3.84 16.23 -14.67
C GLY A 110 -4.12 14.73 -14.49
N ALA A 111 -3.11 13.91 -14.23
CA ALA A 111 -3.29 12.49 -13.97
C ALA A 111 -3.91 12.24 -12.59
N LEU A 112 -4.68 11.15 -12.48
CA LEU A 112 -5.22 10.70 -11.20
C LEU A 112 -4.18 9.85 -10.47
N ALA A 113 -4.08 10.06 -9.17
CA ALA A 113 -3.32 9.22 -8.26
C ALA A 113 -4.20 8.81 -7.08
N TYR A 114 -3.79 7.79 -6.37
CA TYR A 114 -4.56 7.17 -5.31
C TYR A 114 -3.75 7.15 -4.04
N THR A 115 -4.39 7.42 -2.90
CA THR A 115 -3.71 7.45 -1.60
C THR A 115 -4.56 6.84 -0.49
N ARG A 116 -3.87 6.32 0.53
CA ARG A 116 -4.49 5.94 1.82
C ARG A 116 -4.21 6.98 2.91
N ASP A 117 -3.34 7.93 2.62
CA ASP A 117 -3.10 9.04 3.53
C ASP A 117 -4.31 9.97 3.53
N GLY A 118 -4.90 10.16 4.68
CA GLY A 118 -6.05 11.02 4.91
C GLY A 118 -5.72 12.31 5.63
N SER A 119 -4.46 12.70 5.70
CA SER A 119 -4.04 13.98 6.30
C SER A 119 -4.32 15.14 5.34
N PHE A 120 -5.58 15.57 5.30
CA PHE A 120 -6.00 16.64 4.40
C PHE A 120 -5.89 18.03 5.01
N GLY A 121 -5.80 19.02 4.13
CA GLY A 121 -5.84 20.44 4.45
C GLY A 121 -6.82 21.19 3.54
N ILE A 122 -6.96 22.48 3.78
CA ILE A 122 -7.75 23.38 2.94
C ILE A 122 -6.78 24.34 2.26
N SER A 123 -6.92 24.48 0.95
CA SER A 123 -6.21 25.49 0.16
C SER A 123 -6.76 26.90 0.42
N ASP A 124 -6.03 27.93 0.04
CA ASP A 124 -6.47 29.32 -0.02
C ASP A 124 -7.76 29.51 -0.84
N THR A 125 -7.99 28.64 -1.83
CA THR A 125 -9.21 28.63 -2.65
C THR A 125 -10.39 27.86 -2.02
N GLY A 126 -10.20 27.33 -0.79
CA GLY A 126 -11.20 26.52 -0.08
C GLY A 126 -11.30 25.08 -0.57
N THR A 127 -10.40 24.61 -1.43
CA THR A 127 -10.41 23.21 -1.90
C THR A 127 -9.72 22.28 -0.93
N LEU A 128 -10.23 21.05 -0.82
CA LEU A 128 -9.59 19.99 -0.03
C LEU A 128 -8.33 19.50 -0.75
N ILE A 129 -7.20 19.58 -0.07
CA ILE A 129 -5.88 19.20 -0.62
C ILE A 129 -5.16 18.22 0.32
N THR A 130 -4.24 17.44 -0.23
CA THR A 130 -3.30 16.64 0.54
C THR A 130 -2.21 17.53 1.16
N SER A 131 -1.40 16.97 2.06
CA SER A 131 -0.21 17.63 2.64
C SER A 131 0.78 18.12 1.59
N ASN A 132 0.80 17.50 0.41
CA ASN A 132 1.66 17.86 -0.72
C ASN A 132 1.01 18.88 -1.70
N GLY A 133 -0.22 19.33 -1.41
CA GLY A 133 -0.93 20.32 -2.20
C GLY A 133 -1.74 19.77 -3.37
N TYR A 134 -1.94 18.46 -3.48
CA TYR A 134 -2.76 17.84 -4.54
C TYR A 134 -4.24 17.89 -4.18
N ALA A 135 -5.10 18.30 -5.13
CA ALA A 135 -6.53 18.38 -4.91
C ALA A 135 -7.19 16.99 -4.83
N VAL A 136 -8.08 16.81 -3.87
CA VAL A 136 -8.87 15.58 -3.74
C VAL A 136 -10.00 15.58 -4.77
N VAL A 137 -10.27 14.44 -5.37
CA VAL A 137 -11.36 14.25 -6.35
C VAL A 137 -12.50 13.47 -5.68
N PRO A 138 -13.76 13.93 -5.83
CA PRO A 138 -14.23 15.16 -6.50
C PRO A 138 -13.80 16.44 -5.76
N VAL A 139 -13.57 17.50 -6.51
CA VAL A 139 -13.14 18.78 -5.93
C VAL A 139 -14.29 19.40 -5.14
N ILE A 140 -14.20 19.36 -3.83
CA ILE A 140 -15.19 19.96 -2.91
C ILE A 140 -14.64 21.31 -2.47
N LYS A 141 -15.44 22.37 -2.65
CA LYS A 141 -15.08 23.71 -2.20
C LYS A 141 -15.75 24.01 -0.86
N ILE A 142 -14.94 24.22 0.13
CA ILE A 142 -15.37 24.61 1.47
C ILE A 142 -15.37 26.14 1.54
N PRO A 143 -16.51 26.79 1.85
CA PRO A 143 -16.58 28.23 1.99
C PRO A 143 -15.74 28.70 3.20
N THR A 144 -15.16 29.88 3.09
CA THR A 144 -14.31 30.48 4.13
C THR A 144 -15.08 30.76 5.42
N ASP A 145 -16.39 30.88 5.35
CA ASP A 145 -17.29 31.16 6.46
C ASP A 145 -17.71 29.89 7.24
N ALA A 146 -17.15 28.73 6.87
CA ALA A 146 -17.43 27.45 7.53
C ALA A 146 -16.83 27.46 8.96
N THR A 147 -17.68 27.33 9.97
CA THR A 147 -17.28 27.24 11.37
C THR A 147 -17.00 25.79 11.78
N GLU A 148 -17.78 24.85 11.24
CA GLU A 148 -17.63 23.43 11.55
C GLU A 148 -17.78 22.60 10.28
N ILE A 149 -16.88 21.64 10.09
CA ILE A 149 -16.89 20.70 8.96
C ILE A 149 -17.21 19.31 9.52
N THR A 150 -18.30 18.72 9.05
CA THR A 150 -18.71 17.37 9.42
C THR A 150 -18.67 16.48 8.18
N ILE A 151 -17.99 15.34 8.28
CA ILE A 151 -17.90 14.35 7.23
C ILE A 151 -18.57 13.06 7.72
N SER A 152 -19.60 12.62 7.00
CA SER A 152 -20.33 11.40 7.35
C SER A 152 -19.52 10.15 6.97
N SER A 153 -19.86 9.02 7.56
CA SER A 153 -19.31 7.71 7.19
C SER A 153 -19.56 7.33 5.72
N THR A 154 -20.59 7.93 5.10
CA THR A 154 -20.89 7.78 3.67
C THR A 154 -20.15 8.76 2.78
N GLY A 155 -19.22 9.55 3.33
CA GLY A 155 -18.41 10.51 2.58
C GLY A 155 -19.10 11.85 2.28
N LYS A 156 -20.29 12.11 2.78
CA LYS A 156 -20.97 13.39 2.61
C LYS A 156 -20.29 14.46 3.46
N VAL A 157 -19.86 15.53 2.79
CA VAL A 157 -19.23 16.69 3.42
C VAL A 157 -20.29 17.75 3.65
N SER A 158 -20.53 18.11 4.89
CA SER A 158 -21.46 19.15 5.30
C SER A 158 -20.76 20.17 6.16
N VAL A 159 -21.12 21.43 6.01
CA VAL A 159 -20.59 22.56 6.76
C VAL A 159 -21.69 23.31 7.48
N SER A 160 -21.37 23.82 8.67
CA SER A 160 -22.18 24.78 9.40
C SER A 160 -21.56 26.16 9.28
N GLN A 161 -22.35 27.15 8.88
CA GLN A 161 -21.91 28.54 8.71
C GLN A 161 -22.19 29.41 9.92
N SER A 162 -22.98 28.94 10.90
CA SER A 162 -23.33 29.70 12.08
C SER A 162 -23.47 28.78 13.29
N VAL A 163 -22.99 29.24 14.45
CA VAL A 163 -23.11 28.56 15.73
C VAL A 163 -24.58 28.40 16.19
N THR A 164 -25.49 29.18 15.64
CA THR A 164 -26.91 29.24 16.01
C THR A 164 -27.86 28.59 14.99
N GLN A 165 -27.42 28.28 13.78
CA GLN A 165 -28.27 27.64 12.78
C GLN A 165 -27.95 26.12 12.68
N VAL A 166 -29.01 25.32 12.83
CA VAL A 166 -28.97 23.85 12.74
C VAL A 166 -28.85 23.36 11.28
N ASP A 167 -28.95 24.27 10.32
CA ASP A 167 -28.94 23.94 8.91
C ASP A 167 -27.50 23.64 8.43
N LYS A 168 -27.19 22.35 8.30
CA LYS A 168 -25.95 21.87 7.67
C LYS A 168 -26.15 21.91 6.16
N THR A 169 -25.31 22.69 5.48
CA THR A 169 -25.28 22.72 4.01
C THR A 169 -24.39 21.58 3.50
N GLU A 170 -24.95 20.67 2.69
CA GLU A 170 -24.17 19.63 2.00
C GLU A 170 -23.40 20.29 0.84
N LEU A 171 -22.06 20.13 0.81
CA LEU A 171 -21.20 20.66 -0.24
C LEU A 171 -20.90 19.64 -1.32
N GLY A 172 -20.93 18.36 -0.99
CA GLY A 172 -20.63 17.26 -1.91
C GLY A 172 -20.37 15.96 -1.17
N GLN A 173 -19.99 14.97 -1.92
CA GLN A 173 -19.69 13.64 -1.39
C GLN A 173 -18.33 13.18 -1.91
N LEU A 174 -17.48 12.65 -1.01
CA LEU A 174 -16.20 12.05 -1.36
C LEU A 174 -16.43 10.68 -2.01
N GLU A 175 -15.66 10.40 -3.03
CA GLU A 175 -15.63 9.12 -3.72
C GLU A 175 -14.36 8.34 -3.34
N LEU A 176 -14.50 7.03 -3.29
CA LEU A 176 -13.38 6.11 -3.11
C LEU A 176 -13.15 5.32 -4.39
N ALA A 177 -11.90 4.98 -4.64
CA ALA A 177 -11.51 4.06 -5.69
C ALA A 177 -11.10 2.72 -5.10
N ARG A 178 -11.62 1.63 -5.65
CA ARG A 178 -11.23 0.27 -5.31
C ARG A 178 -10.59 -0.40 -6.50
N PHE A 179 -9.55 -1.21 -6.23
CA PHE A 179 -8.85 -1.98 -7.25
C PHE A 179 -9.05 -3.46 -7.01
N MET A 180 -9.20 -4.23 -8.10
CA MET A 180 -9.27 -5.68 -8.02
C MET A 180 -7.95 -6.27 -7.49
N ASN A 181 -6.83 -5.69 -7.89
CA ASN A 181 -5.50 -6.11 -7.43
C ASN A 181 -4.68 -4.90 -6.94
N PRO A 182 -4.82 -4.52 -5.65
CA PRO A 182 -4.08 -3.39 -5.09
C PRO A 182 -2.55 -3.58 -5.13
N SER A 183 -2.07 -4.83 -5.07
CA SER A 183 -0.62 -5.11 -5.14
C SER A 183 0.00 -4.80 -6.49
N GLY A 184 -0.82 -4.65 -7.54
CA GLY A 184 -0.38 -4.24 -8.87
C GLY A 184 -0.21 -2.73 -9.04
N LEU A 185 -0.58 -1.91 -8.06
CA LEU A 185 -0.40 -0.46 -8.11
C LEU A 185 1.08 -0.08 -8.10
N GLN A 186 1.42 0.93 -8.89
CA GLN A 186 2.77 1.51 -8.91
C GLN A 186 2.85 2.65 -7.89
N ALA A 187 3.82 2.59 -6.99
CA ALA A 187 4.08 3.70 -6.11
C ALA A 187 4.84 4.82 -6.84
N LEU A 188 4.33 6.03 -6.71
CA LEU A 188 4.96 7.25 -7.22
C LEU A 188 5.87 7.93 -6.18
N GLY A 189 5.78 7.55 -4.92
CA GLY A 189 6.31 8.29 -3.78
C GLY A 189 5.22 9.09 -3.10
N GLU A 190 5.54 9.81 -2.00
CA GLU A 190 4.61 10.70 -1.28
C GLU A 190 3.28 10.02 -0.86
N ASN A 191 3.32 8.72 -0.59
CA ASN A 191 2.15 7.86 -0.30
C ASN A 191 1.12 7.79 -1.44
N LEU A 192 1.54 8.11 -2.67
CA LEU A 192 0.71 8.08 -3.87
C LEU A 192 0.94 6.80 -4.68
N PHE A 193 -0.14 6.31 -5.26
CA PHE A 193 -0.15 5.15 -6.14
C PHE A 193 -0.73 5.54 -7.50
N ALA A 194 -0.17 5.00 -8.56
CA ALA A 194 -0.73 5.08 -9.92
C ALA A 194 -1.33 3.74 -10.31
N GLU A 195 -2.37 3.80 -11.13
CA GLU A 195 -2.93 2.61 -11.76
C GLU A 195 -1.96 2.00 -12.76
N THR A 196 -2.01 0.69 -12.89
CA THR A 196 -1.26 -0.05 -13.91
C THR A 196 -2.17 -1.09 -14.57
N PRO A 197 -1.80 -1.64 -15.73
CA PRO A 197 -2.53 -2.75 -16.31
C PRO A 197 -2.66 -3.97 -15.39
N ALA A 198 -1.72 -4.13 -14.42
CA ALA A 198 -1.73 -5.22 -13.46
C ALA A 198 -2.70 -4.98 -12.27
N SER A 199 -2.98 -3.73 -11.91
CA SER A 199 -3.97 -3.39 -10.88
C SER A 199 -5.40 -3.47 -11.40
N GLY A 200 -5.58 -3.34 -12.71
CA GLY A 200 -6.89 -3.13 -13.35
C GLY A 200 -7.37 -1.70 -13.23
N GLN A 201 -8.50 -1.41 -13.87
CA GLN A 201 -9.14 -0.11 -13.76
C GLN A 201 -9.77 0.10 -12.38
N PRO A 202 -9.76 1.33 -11.85
CA PRO A 202 -10.40 1.64 -10.59
C PRO A 202 -11.92 1.52 -10.70
N THR A 203 -12.55 0.87 -9.75
CA THR A 203 -13.99 0.96 -9.53
C THR A 203 -14.23 2.11 -8.57
N VAL A 204 -14.82 3.17 -9.06
CA VAL A 204 -15.15 4.37 -8.27
C VAL A 204 -16.56 4.25 -7.73
N GLY A 205 -16.74 4.59 -6.46
CA GLY A 205 -18.07 4.57 -5.84
C GLY A 205 -18.06 5.30 -4.50
N PHE A 206 -19.23 5.31 -3.87
CA PHE A 206 -19.39 6.00 -2.59
C PHE A 206 -19.00 5.12 -1.41
N PRO A 207 -18.44 5.71 -0.34
CA PRO A 207 -18.13 5.00 0.88
C PRO A 207 -19.35 4.28 1.45
N SER A 208 -19.14 3.10 2.03
CA SER A 208 -20.17 2.20 2.57
C SER A 208 -21.07 1.52 1.53
N GLU A 209 -20.81 1.70 0.25
CA GLU A 209 -21.54 1.05 -0.85
C GLU A 209 -20.63 0.07 -1.61
N GLU A 210 -21.20 -0.91 -2.29
CA GLU A 210 -20.52 -1.86 -3.19
C GLU A 210 -19.24 -2.51 -2.65
N GLY A 211 -19.16 -2.73 -1.33
CA GLY A 211 -18.00 -3.32 -0.67
C GLY A 211 -16.84 -2.35 -0.48
N MET A 212 -17.08 -1.06 -0.62
CA MET A 212 -16.13 -0.02 -0.25
C MET A 212 -16.12 0.22 1.25
N GLY A 213 -14.98 0.62 1.78
CA GLY A 213 -14.81 1.00 3.16
C GLY A 213 -15.65 2.22 3.54
N ARG A 214 -15.81 2.44 4.83
CA ARG A 214 -16.44 3.66 5.37
C ARG A 214 -15.38 4.70 5.74
N ILE A 215 -15.76 5.96 5.71
CA ILE A 215 -14.89 7.06 6.13
C ILE A 215 -15.11 7.33 7.61
N LEU A 216 -14.01 7.48 8.33
CA LEU A 216 -13.97 7.90 9.73
C LEU A 216 -13.33 9.29 9.80
N GLN A 217 -14.07 10.26 10.32
CA GLN A 217 -13.58 11.62 10.54
C GLN A 217 -12.78 11.69 11.83
N GLY A 218 -11.73 12.54 11.86
CA GLY A 218 -10.87 12.71 13.02
C GLY A 218 -9.98 11.50 13.31
N HIS A 219 -9.71 10.69 12.29
CA HIS A 219 -8.86 9.51 12.38
C HIS A 219 -7.86 9.48 11.23
N LEU A 220 -6.70 8.88 11.47
CA LEU A 220 -5.69 8.58 10.45
C LEU A 220 -5.37 7.09 10.45
N GLU A 221 -5.10 6.55 9.27
CA GLU A 221 -4.58 5.20 9.15
C GLU A 221 -3.07 5.21 9.35
N GLY A 222 -2.58 4.53 10.37
CA GLY A 222 -1.16 4.33 10.62
C GLY A 222 -0.53 3.34 9.63
N SER A 223 0.78 3.21 9.70
CA SER A 223 1.51 2.19 8.94
C SER A 223 1.13 0.78 9.40
N ASN A 224 1.03 -0.17 8.48
CA ASN A 224 0.81 -1.58 8.81
C ASN A 224 2.12 -2.34 9.12
N VAL A 225 3.17 -1.62 9.50
CA VAL A 225 4.49 -2.14 9.87
C VAL A 225 4.54 -2.42 11.37
N GLU A 226 4.90 -3.63 11.75
CA GLU A 226 5.15 -4.00 13.14
C GLU A 226 6.65 -3.90 13.45
N ILE A 227 7.03 -2.92 14.29
CA ILE A 227 8.43 -2.61 14.61
C ILE A 227 9.19 -3.85 15.11
N VAL A 228 8.59 -4.59 16.05
CA VAL A 228 9.25 -5.75 16.67
C VAL A 228 9.51 -6.83 15.64
N GLN A 229 8.54 -7.10 14.76
CA GLN A 229 8.69 -8.11 13.72
C GLN A 229 9.77 -7.73 12.71
N GLU A 230 9.79 -6.46 12.23
CA GLU A 230 10.81 -5.99 11.29
C GLU A 230 12.22 -6.01 11.92
N MET A 231 12.35 -5.69 13.22
CA MET A 231 13.65 -5.78 13.92
C MET A 231 14.14 -7.22 14.03
N VAL A 232 13.26 -8.18 14.34
CA VAL A 232 13.61 -9.60 14.37
C VAL A 232 13.98 -10.09 12.96
N ASP A 233 13.20 -9.71 11.94
CA ASP A 233 13.48 -10.05 10.55
C ASP A 233 14.82 -9.46 10.07
N MET A 234 15.19 -8.26 10.53
CA MET A 234 16.48 -7.63 10.25
C MET A 234 17.63 -8.42 10.89
N ILE A 235 17.52 -8.78 12.17
CA ILE A 235 18.55 -9.56 12.88
C ILE A 235 18.76 -10.92 12.22
N THR A 236 17.68 -11.56 11.77
CA THR A 236 17.78 -12.88 11.10
C THR A 236 18.30 -12.80 9.67
N SER A 237 18.24 -11.63 9.03
CA SER A 237 18.76 -11.41 7.67
C SER A 237 20.23 -11.00 7.62
N MET A 238 20.82 -10.63 8.76
CA MET A 238 22.25 -10.32 8.90
C MET A 238 23.07 -11.57 9.13
#